data_07ddf9d75661f503828fe8b8d00cd42c
#
_entry.id   07ddf9d75661f503828fe8b8d00cd42c
#
_cell.length_a   1.000
_cell.length_b   1.000
_cell.length_c   1.000
_cell.angle_alpha   90.00
_cell.angle_beta   90.00
_cell.angle_gamma   90.00
#
_symmetry.space_group_name_H-M   'P 1'
#
loop_
_entity.id
_entity.type
_entity.pdbx_description
1 polymer ?
#
loop_
_entity_poly.entity_id
_entity_poly.type
_entity_poly.pdbx_seq_one_letter_code
_entity_poly.pdbx_strand_id
1 'polypeptide(L)'
;DVPMKVLLADGGLDEDERGLCDAFCSLCEHMPLYVNSERSITLDSIMDACRRLKRTVDLKLVALHRIDVIADNSGCELGKVLDRLASFADEIDIAVIVTSEMERGRVRIDGRRPLLFHLRNSDSVCQYADTVLIAHRPGLYNDKTDPNETELILAKHPWLSPCTFNLMLKPEYSKFTDQ
;
A
#
# COMPACT_ATOMS: atom_id res chain seq x y z
N ASP A 1 15.27 1.29 -16.68
CA ASP A 1 13.83 1.27 -16.35
C ASP A 1 13.02 1.20 -17.65
N VAL A 2 12.03 0.31 -17.74
CA VAL A 2 11.10 0.22 -18.88
C VAL A 2 9.84 1.03 -18.52
N PRO A 3 9.39 1.98 -19.39
CA PRO A 3 8.21 2.76 -19.08
C PRO A 3 6.93 1.90 -18.97
N MET A 4 6.07 2.19 -18.00
CA MET A 4 4.83 1.45 -17.77
C MET A 4 3.92 1.41 -19.02
N LYS A 5 3.85 2.53 -19.76
CA LYS A 5 3.08 2.60 -21.01
C LYS A 5 3.54 1.60 -22.06
N VAL A 6 4.85 1.27 -22.08
CA VAL A 6 5.43 0.30 -23.02
C VAL A 6 5.07 -1.12 -22.59
N LEU A 7 5.14 -1.40 -21.29
CA LEU A 7 4.73 -2.70 -20.74
C LEU A 7 3.24 -3.02 -20.97
N LEU A 8 2.38 -1.98 -21.02
CA LEU A 8 0.93 -2.12 -21.16
C LEU A 8 0.44 -1.93 -22.60
N ALA A 9 1.32 -1.61 -23.55
CA ALA A 9 0.96 -1.36 -24.94
C ALA A 9 0.87 -2.67 -25.76
N ASP A 10 -0.13 -2.74 -26.63
CA ASP A 10 -0.31 -3.87 -27.54
C ASP A 10 0.80 -3.99 -28.62
N GLY A 11 1.66 -2.95 -28.75
CA GLY A 11 2.75 -2.88 -29.72
C GLY A 11 3.97 -3.76 -29.42
N GLY A 12 4.00 -4.33 -28.22
CA GLY A 12 5.11 -5.18 -27.75
C GLY A 12 6.36 -4.38 -27.34
N LEU A 13 7.28 -5.08 -26.70
CA LEU A 13 8.59 -4.56 -26.25
C LEU A 13 9.59 -4.66 -27.40
N ASP A 14 10.50 -3.72 -27.50
CA ASP A 14 11.69 -3.89 -28.34
C ASP A 14 12.63 -4.95 -27.71
N GLU A 15 13.74 -5.27 -28.44
CA GLU A 15 14.63 -6.36 -28.05
C GLU A 15 15.36 -6.06 -26.70
N ASP A 16 15.78 -4.81 -26.51
CA ASP A 16 16.45 -4.37 -25.26
C ASP A 16 15.48 -4.33 -24.09
N GLU A 17 14.28 -3.80 -24.29
CA GLU A 17 13.21 -3.76 -23.27
C GLU A 17 12.78 -5.17 -22.86
N ARG A 18 12.67 -6.07 -23.83
CA ARG A 18 12.36 -7.49 -23.59
C ARG A 18 13.45 -8.16 -22.77
N GLY A 19 14.73 -7.95 -23.13
CA GLY A 19 15.86 -8.47 -22.36
C GLY A 19 15.87 -8.00 -20.90
N LEU A 20 15.53 -6.73 -20.66
CA LEU A 20 15.38 -6.20 -19.29
C LEU A 20 14.22 -6.85 -18.54
N CYS A 21 13.08 -7.06 -19.20
CA CYS A 21 11.93 -7.73 -18.60
C CYS A 21 12.24 -9.19 -18.27
N ASP A 22 12.88 -9.93 -19.18
CA ASP A 22 13.24 -11.34 -18.98
C ASP A 22 14.24 -11.49 -17.83
N ALA A 23 15.23 -10.60 -17.75
CA ALA A 23 16.17 -10.58 -16.62
C ALA A 23 15.47 -10.30 -15.29
N PHE A 24 14.50 -9.38 -15.27
CA PHE A 24 13.70 -9.11 -14.07
C PHE A 24 12.79 -10.28 -13.70
N CYS A 25 12.13 -10.93 -14.68
CA CYS A 25 11.31 -12.11 -14.44
C CYS A 25 12.15 -13.24 -13.84
N SER A 26 13.34 -13.50 -14.39
CA SER A 26 14.26 -14.51 -13.84
C SER A 26 14.70 -14.18 -12.40
N LEU A 27 14.88 -12.88 -12.09
CA LEU A 27 15.15 -12.47 -10.71
C LEU A 27 13.94 -12.72 -9.79
N CYS A 28 12.73 -12.41 -10.26
CA CYS A 28 11.49 -12.60 -9.50
C CYS A 28 11.21 -14.07 -9.18
N GLU A 29 11.58 -15.02 -10.05
CA GLU A 29 11.42 -16.46 -9.81
C GLU A 29 12.16 -16.94 -8.55
N HIS A 30 13.23 -16.24 -8.17
CA HIS A 30 14.04 -16.56 -7.00
C HIS A 30 13.71 -15.70 -5.77
N MET A 31 12.80 -14.73 -5.91
CA MET A 31 12.36 -13.90 -4.80
C MET A 31 11.33 -14.65 -3.91
N PRO A 32 11.41 -14.53 -2.58
CA PRO A 32 10.40 -15.08 -1.68
C PRO A 32 9.13 -14.18 -1.68
N LEU A 33 8.55 -13.95 -2.87
CA LEU A 33 7.38 -13.11 -3.10
C LEU A 33 6.20 -13.97 -3.57
N TYR A 34 5.11 -13.93 -2.82
CA TYR A 34 3.87 -14.64 -3.12
C TYR A 34 2.76 -13.62 -3.39
N VAL A 35 2.13 -13.68 -4.55
CA VAL A 35 1.07 -12.74 -4.94
C VAL A 35 -0.25 -13.49 -5.04
N ASN A 36 -1.27 -12.99 -4.34
CA ASN A 36 -2.65 -13.44 -4.51
C ASN A 36 -3.47 -12.32 -5.17
N SER A 37 -4.05 -12.58 -6.32
CA SER A 37 -4.87 -11.66 -7.10
C SER A 37 -6.38 -11.91 -6.98
N GLU A 38 -6.81 -12.74 -6.03
CA GLU A 38 -8.23 -13.03 -5.81
C GLU A 38 -8.98 -11.78 -5.33
N ARG A 39 -10.06 -11.43 -6.03
CA ARG A 39 -10.82 -10.20 -5.76
C ARG A 39 -11.79 -10.31 -4.58
N SER A 40 -12.27 -11.52 -4.30
CA SER A 40 -13.26 -11.78 -3.24
C SER A 40 -12.64 -12.42 -2.00
N ILE A 41 -11.37 -12.10 -1.75
CA ILE A 41 -10.64 -12.66 -0.61
C ILE A 41 -11.22 -12.14 0.71
N THR A 42 -11.38 -13.02 1.68
CA THR A 42 -11.84 -12.71 3.04
C THR A 42 -10.68 -12.69 4.01
N LEU A 43 -10.86 -12.02 5.16
CA LEU A 43 -9.85 -12.00 6.22
C LEU A 43 -9.46 -13.41 6.67
N ASP A 44 -10.44 -14.31 6.85
CA ASP A 44 -10.18 -15.67 7.31
C ASP A 44 -9.33 -16.46 6.30
N SER A 45 -9.62 -16.34 5.00
CA SER A 45 -8.82 -16.99 3.97
C SER A 45 -7.40 -16.45 3.88
N ILE A 46 -7.21 -15.13 4.12
CA ILE A 46 -5.88 -14.51 4.23
C ILE A 46 -5.11 -15.09 5.40
N MET A 47 -5.71 -15.09 6.60
CA MET A 47 -5.07 -15.60 7.81
C MET A 47 -4.65 -17.05 7.67
N ASP A 48 -5.50 -17.90 7.07
CA ASP A 48 -5.18 -19.31 6.81
C ASP A 48 -4.05 -19.47 5.79
N ALA A 49 -4.03 -18.66 4.72
CA ALA A 49 -2.93 -18.66 3.76
C ALA A 49 -1.61 -18.24 4.43
N CYS A 50 -1.63 -17.20 5.28
CA CYS A 50 -0.45 -16.74 6.02
C CYS A 50 0.06 -17.82 6.98
N ARG A 51 -0.82 -18.52 7.71
CA ARG A 51 -0.41 -19.63 8.59
C ARG A 51 0.27 -20.77 7.80
N ARG A 52 -0.24 -21.10 6.61
CA ARG A 52 0.40 -22.09 5.74
C ARG A 52 1.78 -21.63 5.28
N LEU A 53 1.89 -20.41 4.77
CA LEU A 53 3.16 -19.85 4.29
C LEU A 53 4.19 -19.70 5.44
N LYS A 54 3.75 -19.28 6.64
CA LYS A 54 4.63 -19.21 7.80
C LYS A 54 5.33 -20.51 8.12
N ARG A 55 4.61 -21.65 7.96
CA ARG A 55 5.15 -23.00 8.23
C ARG A 55 6.11 -23.48 7.15
N THR A 56 5.92 -23.06 5.90
CA THR A 56 6.65 -23.60 4.74
C THR A 56 7.81 -22.72 4.31
N VAL A 57 7.69 -21.39 4.43
CA VAL A 57 8.66 -20.43 3.88
C VAL A 57 9.08 -19.33 4.87
N ASP A 58 8.71 -19.46 6.13
CA ASP A 58 8.98 -18.48 7.20
C ASP A 58 8.55 -17.06 6.81
N LEU A 59 7.28 -16.90 6.46
CA LEU A 59 6.67 -15.63 6.09
C LEU A 59 7.01 -14.53 7.13
N LYS A 60 7.47 -13.36 6.67
CA LYS A 60 7.86 -12.23 7.52
C LYS A 60 6.95 -11.02 7.36
N LEU A 61 6.39 -10.81 6.18
CA LEU A 61 5.60 -9.63 5.83
C LEU A 61 4.40 -10.00 4.99
N VAL A 62 3.27 -9.39 5.29
CA VAL A 62 2.06 -9.44 4.46
C VAL A 62 1.64 -8.03 4.09
N ALA A 63 1.39 -7.77 2.81
CA ALA A 63 0.83 -6.53 2.32
C ALA A 63 -0.60 -6.76 1.80
N LEU A 64 -1.57 -6.05 2.37
CA LEU A 64 -2.98 -6.15 2.02
C LEU A 64 -3.43 -4.86 1.34
N HIS A 65 -3.80 -4.98 0.07
CA HIS A 65 -4.30 -3.83 -0.69
C HIS A 65 -5.80 -3.65 -0.48
N ARG A 66 -6.21 -2.42 -0.14
CA ARG A 66 -7.60 -2.02 0.10
C ARG A 66 -8.27 -2.83 1.21
N ILE A 67 -7.83 -2.59 2.42
CA ILE A 67 -8.37 -3.29 3.61
C ILE A 67 -9.88 -3.08 3.79
N ASP A 68 -10.43 -1.97 3.32
CA ASP A 68 -11.86 -1.68 3.26
C ASP A 68 -12.63 -2.73 2.46
N VAL A 69 -12.12 -3.13 1.29
CA VAL A 69 -12.74 -4.18 0.46
C VAL A 69 -12.67 -5.55 1.14
N ILE A 70 -11.56 -5.83 1.82
CA ILE A 70 -11.42 -7.08 2.59
C ILE A 70 -12.42 -7.13 3.74
N ALA A 71 -12.66 -6.00 4.40
CA ALA A 71 -13.66 -5.88 5.45
C ALA A 71 -15.08 -6.13 4.90
N ASP A 72 -15.42 -5.51 3.76
CA ASP A 72 -16.70 -5.71 3.10
C ASP A 72 -16.90 -7.18 2.67
N ASN A 73 -15.89 -7.80 2.05
CA ASN A 73 -15.94 -9.23 1.66
C ASN A 73 -16.09 -10.15 2.87
N SER A 74 -15.56 -9.76 4.01
CA SER A 74 -15.65 -10.53 5.26
C SER A 74 -16.95 -10.28 6.04
N GLY A 75 -17.79 -9.33 5.60
CA GLY A 75 -19.00 -8.93 6.31
C GLY A 75 -18.71 -8.33 7.69
N CYS A 76 -17.55 -7.70 7.87
CA CYS A 76 -17.08 -7.15 9.14
C CYS A 76 -16.84 -5.65 9.06
N GLU A 77 -17.01 -4.97 10.18
CA GLU A 77 -16.58 -3.58 10.32
C GLU A 77 -15.05 -3.48 10.26
N LEU A 78 -14.52 -2.44 9.62
CA LEU A 78 -13.09 -2.24 9.46
C LEU A 78 -12.31 -2.25 10.79
N GLY A 79 -12.88 -1.67 11.86
CA GLY A 79 -12.27 -1.70 13.19
C GLY A 79 -12.02 -3.12 13.71
N LYS A 80 -12.99 -4.02 13.52
CA LYS A 80 -12.85 -5.43 13.89
C LYS A 80 -11.83 -6.18 13.04
N VAL A 81 -11.72 -5.81 11.76
CA VAL A 81 -10.71 -6.39 10.86
C VAL A 81 -9.31 -5.97 11.30
N LEU A 82 -9.11 -4.70 11.63
CA LEU A 82 -7.83 -4.17 12.12
C LEU A 82 -7.43 -4.80 13.47
N ASP A 83 -8.36 -4.94 14.41
CA ASP A 83 -8.13 -5.62 15.69
C ASP A 83 -7.67 -7.08 15.50
N ARG A 84 -8.38 -7.81 14.64
CA ARG A 84 -8.03 -9.20 14.32
C ARG A 84 -6.68 -9.32 13.60
N LEU A 85 -6.37 -8.38 12.70
CA LEU A 85 -5.08 -8.36 12.01
C LEU A 85 -3.92 -8.05 12.95
N ALA A 86 -4.08 -7.09 13.86
CA ALA A 86 -3.06 -6.77 14.85
C ALA A 86 -2.78 -7.98 15.75
N SER A 87 -3.82 -8.59 16.31
CA SER A 87 -3.69 -9.81 17.13
C SER A 87 -3.07 -10.97 16.36
N PHE A 88 -3.41 -11.11 15.07
CA PHE A 88 -2.88 -12.16 14.20
C PHE A 88 -1.40 -11.93 13.85
N ALA A 89 -1.00 -10.69 13.61
CA ALA A 89 0.39 -10.34 13.35
C ALA A 89 1.30 -10.76 14.51
N ASP A 90 0.84 -10.50 15.75
CA ASP A 90 1.53 -10.93 16.97
C ASP A 90 1.51 -12.46 17.14
N GLU A 91 0.36 -13.13 16.88
CA GLU A 91 0.21 -14.59 17.00
C GLU A 91 1.25 -15.36 16.18
N ILE A 92 1.50 -14.92 14.95
CA ILE A 92 2.40 -15.65 14.04
C ILE A 92 3.73 -14.93 13.76
N ASP A 93 4.02 -13.87 14.48
CA ASP A 93 5.25 -13.07 14.38
C ASP A 93 5.54 -12.65 12.93
N ILE A 94 4.69 -11.76 12.39
CA ILE A 94 4.82 -11.14 11.06
C ILE A 94 4.54 -9.64 11.11
N ALA A 95 5.13 -8.90 10.18
CA ALA A 95 4.71 -7.53 9.90
C ALA A 95 3.50 -7.52 8.95
N VAL A 96 2.56 -6.60 9.17
CA VAL A 96 1.40 -6.41 8.29
C VAL A 96 1.35 -4.98 7.79
N ILE A 97 1.30 -4.80 6.47
CA ILE A 97 1.06 -3.51 5.82
C ILE A 97 -0.34 -3.54 5.22
N VAL A 98 -1.15 -2.54 5.51
CA VAL A 98 -2.47 -2.38 4.89
C VAL A 98 -2.53 -1.07 4.14
N THR A 99 -3.20 -1.05 2.98
CA THR A 99 -3.56 0.21 2.31
C THR A 99 -5.06 0.45 2.45
N SER A 100 -5.44 1.71 2.61
CA SER A 100 -6.82 2.18 2.63
C SER A 100 -6.93 3.48 1.84
N GLU A 101 -8.08 3.70 1.24
CA GLU A 101 -8.36 4.97 0.57
C GLU A 101 -8.82 6.02 1.59
N MET A 102 -8.39 7.26 1.37
CA MET A 102 -8.92 8.39 2.15
C MET A 102 -10.33 8.77 1.67
N GLU A 103 -11.14 9.24 2.58
CA GLU A 103 -12.49 9.74 2.28
C GLU A 103 -12.39 11.02 1.43
N ARG A 104 -12.60 10.90 0.12
CA ARG A 104 -12.46 12.00 -0.85
C ARG A 104 -13.29 13.23 -0.50
N GLY A 105 -14.44 13.05 0.14
CA GLY A 105 -15.32 14.14 0.56
C GLY A 105 -14.69 15.05 1.60
N ARG A 106 -14.08 14.50 2.62
CA ARG A 106 -13.49 15.27 3.73
C ARG A 106 -12.25 16.06 3.31
N VAL A 107 -11.39 15.46 2.48
CA VAL A 107 -10.17 16.12 1.98
C VAL A 107 -10.51 17.24 0.99
N ARG A 108 -11.56 17.07 0.14
CA ARG A 108 -11.95 18.10 -0.85
C ARG A 108 -12.64 19.31 -0.22
N ILE A 109 -13.42 19.14 0.83
CA ILE A 109 -14.14 20.24 1.49
C ILE A 109 -13.17 21.22 2.13
N ASP A 110 -12.07 20.73 2.67
CA ASP A 110 -11.11 21.59 3.38
C ASP A 110 -10.02 22.16 2.48
N GLY A 111 -9.81 21.64 1.26
CA GLY A 111 -8.69 22.05 0.37
C GLY A 111 -7.33 21.93 1.05
N ARG A 112 -7.25 21.16 2.13
CA ARG A 112 -6.13 21.11 3.05
C ARG A 112 -5.33 19.82 2.89
N ARG A 113 -4.11 19.90 3.34
CA ARG A 113 -3.23 18.74 3.53
C ARG A 113 -3.93 17.68 4.37
N PRO A 114 -3.90 16.39 3.96
CA PRO A 114 -4.58 15.33 4.69
C PRO A 114 -3.97 15.13 6.08
N LEU A 115 -4.83 14.86 7.04
CA LEU A 115 -4.49 14.59 8.43
C LEU A 115 -5.07 13.23 8.85
N LEU A 116 -4.60 12.70 9.96
CA LEU A 116 -4.97 11.38 10.47
C LEU A 116 -6.50 11.21 10.63
N PHE A 117 -7.20 12.24 11.11
CA PHE A 117 -8.65 12.20 11.31
C PHE A 117 -9.47 12.23 10.00
N HIS A 118 -8.82 12.47 8.83
CA HIS A 118 -9.47 12.33 7.53
C HIS A 118 -9.53 10.87 7.04
N LEU A 119 -8.86 9.95 7.72
CA LEU A 119 -8.98 8.53 7.42
C LEU A 119 -10.35 8.01 7.84
N ARG A 120 -10.90 7.12 7.02
CA ARG A 120 -12.09 6.36 7.38
C ARG A 120 -11.77 5.50 8.61
N ASN A 121 -12.64 5.55 9.62
CA ASN A 121 -12.42 4.87 10.91
C ASN A 121 -11.07 5.24 11.56
N SER A 122 -10.71 6.53 11.54
CA SER A 122 -9.45 7.03 12.10
C SER A 122 -9.19 6.58 13.53
N ASP A 123 -10.24 6.47 14.36
CA ASP A 123 -10.11 6.01 15.75
C ASP A 123 -9.59 4.56 15.83
N SER A 124 -10.15 3.65 15.02
CA SER A 124 -9.66 2.27 14.94
C SER A 124 -8.25 2.19 14.34
N VAL A 125 -7.96 2.99 13.30
CA VAL A 125 -6.60 3.06 12.75
C VAL A 125 -5.62 3.57 13.80
N CYS A 126 -5.99 4.60 14.56
CA CYS A 126 -5.15 5.12 15.64
C CYS A 126 -4.95 4.10 16.76
N GLN A 127 -5.92 3.23 17.01
CA GLN A 127 -5.83 2.22 18.06
C GLN A 127 -4.92 1.05 17.66
N TYR A 128 -5.06 0.52 16.45
CA TYR A 128 -4.44 -0.75 16.06
C TYR A 128 -3.20 -0.62 15.17
N ALA A 129 -3.03 0.46 14.43
CA ALA A 129 -1.82 0.65 13.63
C ALA A 129 -0.69 1.28 14.45
N ASP A 130 0.49 0.68 14.47
CA ASP A 130 1.70 1.28 15.07
C ASP A 130 2.17 2.47 14.27
N THR A 131 2.18 2.36 12.95
CA THR A 131 2.65 3.39 12.03
C THR A 131 1.57 3.74 11.02
N VAL A 132 1.38 5.04 10.78
CA VAL A 132 0.48 5.54 9.75
C VAL A 132 1.24 6.49 8.82
N LEU A 133 1.28 6.12 7.55
CA LEU A 133 1.83 6.93 6.46
C LEU A 133 0.69 7.39 5.56
N ILE A 134 0.68 8.67 5.21
CA ILE A 134 -0.29 9.27 4.30
C ILE A 134 0.45 9.77 3.06
N ALA A 135 0.10 9.24 1.89
CA ALA A 135 0.60 9.74 0.62
C ALA A 135 -0.30 10.89 0.13
N HIS A 136 0.28 12.07 -0.08
CA HIS A 136 -0.41 13.26 -0.53
C HIS A 136 0.28 13.85 -1.76
N ARG A 137 -0.51 14.18 -2.77
CA ARG A 137 -0.04 14.85 -3.99
C ARG A 137 -0.73 16.20 -4.12
N PRO A 138 -0.12 17.28 -3.60
CA PRO A 138 -0.74 18.60 -3.57
C PRO A 138 -1.10 19.14 -4.96
N GLY A 139 -0.30 18.83 -5.99
CA GLY A 139 -0.56 19.25 -7.38
C GLY A 139 -1.83 18.66 -8.00
N LEU A 140 -2.47 17.64 -7.39
CA LEU A 140 -3.79 17.17 -7.83
C LEU A 140 -4.94 18.11 -7.38
N TYR A 141 -4.66 19.04 -6.47
CA TYR A 141 -5.64 19.95 -5.87
C TYR A 141 -5.28 21.42 -6.05
N ASN A 142 -4.06 21.71 -6.50
CA ASN A 142 -3.53 23.06 -6.66
C ASN A 142 -2.69 23.15 -7.92
N ASP A 143 -3.19 23.87 -8.92
CA ASP A 143 -2.54 24.05 -10.24
C ASP A 143 -1.19 24.78 -10.18
N LYS A 144 -0.85 25.38 -9.03
CA LYS A 144 0.45 26.07 -8.81
C LYS A 144 1.57 25.14 -8.35
N THR A 145 1.24 23.89 -8.03
CA THR A 145 2.18 22.88 -7.53
C THR A 145 2.41 21.84 -8.62
N ASP A 146 3.64 21.34 -8.75
CA ASP A 146 3.94 20.25 -9.69
C ASP A 146 3.06 19.04 -9.37
N PRO A 147 2.32 18.49 -10.34
CA PRO A 147 1.47 17.32 -10.14
C PRO A 147 2.24 16.05 -9.72
N ASN A 148 3.56 16.06 -9.89
CA ASN A 148 4.42 14.93 -9.51
C ASN A 148 5.02 15.06 -8.11
N GLU A 149 4.99 16.26 -7.51
CA GLU A 149 5.36 16.41 -6.11
C GLU A 149 4.46 15.54 -5.23
N THR A 150 5.10 14.80 -4.33
CA THR A 150 4.41 13.89 -3.42
C THR A 150 4.98 14.05 -2.01
N GLU A 151 4.12 14.25 -1.06
CA GLU A 151 4.44 14.23 0.37
C GLU A 151 4.10 12.84 0.93
N LEU A 152 5.06 12.17 1.54
CA LEU A 152 4.82 11.01 2.38
C LEU A 152 4.84 11.46 3.84
N ILE A 153 3.66 11.57 4.43
CA ILE A 153 3.46 12.11 5.76
C ILE A 153 3.47 10.98 6.77
N LEU A 154 4.45 10.95 7.66
CA LEU A 154 4.43 10.08 8.83
C LEU A 154 3.49 10.69 9.87
N ALA A 155 2.24 10.23 9.89
CA ALA A 155 1.19 10.78 10.75
C ALA A 155 1.16 10.16 12.15
N LYS A 156 1.62 8.91 12.28
CA LYS A 156 1.77 8.18 13.55
C LYS A 156 2.98 7.26 13.49
N HIS A 157 3.73 7.20 14.59
CA HIS A 157 4.79 6.22 14.80
C HIS A 157 5.06 6.11 16.31
N PRO A 158 5.41 4.92 16.84
CA PRO A 158 5.58 4.72 18.29
C PRO A 158 6.74 5.50 18.90
N TRP A 159 7.80 5.77 18.12
CA TRP A 159 9.03 6.41 18.63
C TRP A 159 9.46 7.66 17.88
N LEU A 160 8.91 7.93 16.71
CA LEU A 160 9.27 9.09 15.91
C LEU A 160 8.19 10.17 15.97
N SER A 161 8.61 11.42 15.99
CA SER A 161 7.69 12.55 15.83
C SER A 161 7.14 12.58 14.40
N PRO A 162 5.90 13.04 14.20
CA PRO A 162 5.35 13.24 12.86
C PRO A 162 6.28 14.09 12.00
N CYS A 163 6.54 13.64 10.79
CA CYS A 163 7.40 14.32 9.81
C CYS A 163 6.89 14.08 8.39
N THR A 164 7.54 14.73 7.43
CA THR A 164 7.20 14.61 6.01
C THR A 164 8.45 14.35 5.20
N PHE A 165 8.34 13.39 4.30
CA PHE A 165 9.34 13.12 3.27
C PHE A 165 8.80 13.65 1.94
N ASN A 166 9.58 14.48 1.27
CA ASN A 166 9.25 15.00 -0.05
C ASN A 166 9.81 14.07 -1.11
N LEU A 167 8.95 13.62 -2.00
CA LEU A 167 9.27 12.68 -3.06
C LEU A 167 8.82 13.25 -4.39
N MET A 168 9.46 12.82 -5.46
CA MET A 168 9.05 13.11 -6.83
C MET A 168 8.53 11.82 -7.49
N LEU A 169 7.28 11.83 -7.95
CA LEU A 169 6.73 10.74 -8.74
C LEU A 169 7.22 10.84 -10.18
N LYS A 170 7.70 9.74 -10.72
CA LYS A 170 7.94 9.54 -12.15
C LYS A 170 6.83 8.65 -12.70
N PRO A 171 5.72 9.24 -13.21
CA PRO A 171 4.53 8.47 -13.59
C PRO A 171 4.81 7.42 -14.65
N GLU A 172 5.72 7.73 -15.59
CA GLU A 172 6.12 6.86 -16.69
C GLU A 172 6.71 5.52 -16.21
N TYR A 173 7.33 5.51 -15.02
CA TYR A 173 7.94 4.30 -14.43
C TYR A 173 7.19 3.83 -13.18
N SER A 174 6.10 4.49 -12.77
CA SER A 174 5.42 4.28 -11.48
C SER A 174 6.38 4.27 -10.30
N LYS A 175 7.36 5.18 -10.30
CA LYS A 175 8.48 5.22 -9.36
C LYS A 175 8.51 6.53 -8.60
N PHE A 176 8.81 6.45 -7.31
CA PHE A 176 9.15 7.61 -6.50
C PHE A 176 10.67 7.74 -6.38
N THR A 177 11.16 8.97 -6.39
CA THR A 177 12.56 9.31 -6.13
C THR A 177 12.62 10.39 -5.06
N ASP A 178 13.73 10.50 -4.35
CA ASP A 178 13.99 11.62 -3.47
C ASP A 178 13.96 12.93 -4.27
N GLN A 179 13.54 14.01 -3.59
CA GLN A 179 13.47 15.35 -4.17
C GLN A 179 14.81 16.08 -3.98
#